data_87e4ee82093af78214b920435f08e8fa
#
_entry.id   87e4ee82093af78214b920435f08e8fa
#
_cell.length_a   1.000
_cell.length_b   1.000
_cell.length_c   1.000
_cell.angle_alpha   90.00
_cell.angle_beta   90.00
_cell.angle_gamma   90.00
#
_symmetry.space_group_name_H-M   'P 1'
#
loop_
_entity.id
_entity.type
_entity.pdbx_description
1 polymer ?
#
loop_
_entity_poly.entity_id
_entity_poly.type
_entity_poly.pdbx_seq_one_letter_code
_entity_poly.pdbx_strand_id
1 'polypeptide(L)'
;MSNGSNDWGVSYSRIAWLEDAIQNHDNVVNYNRHDDIIMEFDRRDGSSIVLICLDEYALGEAAVHRVLKEFPTVNYISVGGNWNGYTEEAKQLCLSKNIGLFNSSELTGALWKDEFWAYHQRDKDGNPIYPYKKERAA
;
A
#
# COMPACT_ATOMS: atom_id res chain seq x y z
N MET A 1 -11.25 -17.78 -8.76
CA MET A 1 -10.44 -16.58 -8.45
C MET A 1 -11.05 -15.36 -9.13
N SER A 2 -11.32 -14.31 -8.41
CA SER A 2 -11.84 -13.08 -9.02
C SER A 2 -10.70 -12.22 -9.57
N ASN A 3 -11.01 -11.43 -10.60
CA ASN A 3 -10.05 -10.54 -11.27
C ASN A 3 -10.73 -9.20 -11.52
N GLY A 4 -10.66 -8.31 -10.53
CA GLY A 4 -11.28 -6.99 -10.59
C GLY A 4 -12.72 -6.97 -10.12
N SER A 5 -13.13 -7.99 -9.37
CA SER A 5 -14.47 -8.07 -8.77
C SER A 5 -14.33 -8.00 -7.25
N ASN A 6 -14.36 -6.78 -6.71
CA ASN A 6 -14.16 -6.52 -5.29
C ASN A 6 -14.99 -5.30 -4.85
N ASP A 7 -15.21 -5.17 -3.56
CA ASP A 7 -16.05 -4.11 -3.00
C ASP A 7 -15.34 -2.76 -2.88
N TRP A 8 -14.08 -2.68 -3.33
CA TRP A 8 -13.26 -1.47 -3.27
C TRP A 8 -13.11 -0.78 -4.63
N GLY A 9 -13.75 -1.34 -5.68
CA GLY A 9 -13.70 -0.76 -7.02
C GLY A 9 -12.34 -0.81 -7.69
N VAL A 10 -11.49 -1.74 -7.31
CA VAL A 10 -10.15 -1.86 -7.88
C VAL A 10 -10.21 -2.70 -9.14
N SER A 11 -9.76 -2.14 -10.27
CA SER A 11 -9.77 -2.83 -11.56
C SER A 11 -8.72 -3.93 -11.61
N TYR A 12 -8.94 -4.92 -12.48
CA TYR A 12 -7.94 -5.97 -12.68
C TYR A 12 -6.63 -5.41 -13.25
N SER A 13 -6.68 -4.38 -14.08
CA SER A 13 -5.46 -3.77 -14.61
C SER A 13 -4.58 -3.19 -13.50
N ARG A 14 -5.18 -2.60 -12.47
CA ARG A 14 -4.46 -2.11 -11.30
C ARG A 14 -3.85 -3.26 -10.51
N ILE A 15 -4.63 -4.31 -10.28
CA ILE A 15 -4.19 -5.51 -9.57
C ILE A 15 -3.02 -6.16 -10.31
N ALA A 16 -3.17 -6.36 -11.62
CA ALA A 16 -2.14 -7.01 -12.44
C ALA A 16 -0.83 -6.22 -12.45
N TRP A 17 -0.91 -4.89 -12.52
CA TRP A 17 0.27 -4.03 -12.49
C TRP A 17 1.02 -4.19 -11.15
N LEU A 18 0.30 -4.13 -10.05
CA LEU A 18 0.90 -4.25 -8.72
C LEU A 18 1.45 -5.66 -8.48
N GLU A 19 0.70 -6.67 -8.88
CA GLU A 19 1.12 -8.07 -8.77
C GLU A 19 2.45 -8.30 -9.51
N ASP A 20 2.57 -7.76 -10.72
CA ASP A 20 3.80 -7.85 -11.49
C ASP A 20 4.96 -7.17 -10.76
N ALA A 21 4.75 -5.96 -10.24
CA ALA A 21 5.76 -5.21 -9.51
C ALA A 21 6.23 -5.96 -8.25
N ILE A 22 5.29 -6.55 -7.51
CA ILE A 22 5.61 -7.30 -6.28
C ILE A 22 6.35 -8.60 -6.61
N GLN A 23 5.85 -9.38 -7.57
CA GLN A 23 6.47 -10.67 -7.93
C GLN A 23 7.87 -10.51 -8.50
N ASN A 24 8.17 -9.39 -9.14
CA ASN A 24 9.48 -9.11 -9.71
C ASN A 24 10.42 -8.37 -8.75
N HIS A 25 9.99 -8.09 -7.54
CA HIS A 25 10.83 -7.43 -6.55
C HIS A 25 11.80 -8.43 -5.91
N ASP A 26 13.08 -8.09 -5.87
CA ASP A 26 14.14 -9.00 -5.42
C ASP A 26 14.00 -9.42 -3.94
N ASN A 27 13.32 -8.61 -3.13
CA ASN A 27 13.13 -8.90 -1.70
C ASN A 27 11.81 -9.61 -1.39
N VAL A 28 11.10 -10.10 -2.41
CA VAL A 28 9.80 -10.76 -2.26
C VAL A 28 9.94 -12.24 -2.57
N VAL A 29 9.44 -13.08 -1.67
CA VAL A 29 9.38 -14.54 -1.85
C VAL A 29 8.02 -15.05 -1.37
N ASN A 30 7.65 -16.25 -1.81
CA ASN A 30 6.43 -16.95 -1.35
C ASN A 30 5.14 -16.12 -1.58
N TYR A 31 5.03 -15.51 -2.74
CA TYR A 31 3.89 -14.65 -3.09
C TYR A 31 2.59 -15.45 -3.29
N ASN A 32 1.48 -14.90 -2.75
CA ASN A 32 0.14 -15.43 -2.96
C ASN A 32 -0.87 -14.27 -2.93
N ARG A 33 -1.88 -14.33 -3.80
CA ARG A 33 -2.99 -13.37 -3.84
C ARG A 33 -4.31 -14.06 -3.52
N HIS A 34 -5.12 -13.43 -2.69
CA HIS A 34 -6.48 -13.90 -2.39
C HIS A 34 -7.42 -12.71 -2.18
N ASP A 35 -8.72 -12.98 -2.10
CA ASP A 35 -9.76 -11.95 -1.96
C ASP A 35 -9.62 -10.84 -3.00
N ASP A 36 -9.12 -11.20 -4.18
CA ASP A 36 -8.88 -10.33 -5.33
C ASP A 36 -7.77 -9.28 -5.08
N ILE A 37 -7.81 -8.57 -3.96
CA ILE A 37 -6.96 -7.41 -3.68
C ILE A 37 -5.94 -7.61 -2.54
N ILE A 38 -5.89 -8.79 -1.94
CA ILE A 38 -4.93 -9.07 -0.85
C ILE A 38 -3.74 -9.84 -1.41
N MET A 39 -2.54 -9.31 -1.20
CA MET A 39 -1.28 -9.89 -1.64
C MET A 39 -0.44 -10.21 -0.42
N GLU A 40 -0.20 -11.50 -0.17
CA GLU A 40 0.61 -11.95 0.95
C GLU A 40 1.93 -12.50 0.43
N PHE A 41 3.01 -12.10 1.06
CA PHE A 41 4.33 -12.59 0.71
C PHE A 41 5.28 -12.42 1.88
N ASP A 42 6.42 -13.10 1.79
CA ASP A 42 7.50 -12.92 2.75
C ASP A 42 8.60 -12.09 2.11
N ARG A 43 9.37 -11.38 2.92
CA ARG A 43 10.63 -10.79 2.49
C ARG A 43 11.75 -11.79 2.79
N ARG A 44 12.91 -11.57 2.16
CA ARG A 44 14.03 -12.53 2.30
C ARG A 44 14.55 -12.65 3.73
N ASP A 45 14.31 -11.64 4.58
CA ASP A 45 14.67 -11.70 6.00
C ASP A 45 13.69 -12.54 6.83
N GLY A 46 12.64 -13.09 6.21
CA GLY A 46 11.62 -13.90 6.88
C GLY A 46 10.41 -13.11 7.37
N SER A 47 10.42 -11.78 7.26
CA SER A 47 9.25 -10.98 7.66
C SER A 47 8.11 -11.12 6.67
N SER A 48 6.87 -11.11 7.18
CA SER A 48 5.67 -11.29 6.37
C SER A 48 4.97 -9.97 6.10
N ILE A 49 4.51 -9.80 4.87
CA ILE A 49 3.73 -8.64 4.43
C ILE A 49 2.34 -9.12 4.00
N VAL A 50 1.31 -8.45 4.49
CA VAL A 50 -0.07 -8.61 4.02
C VAL A 50 -0.47 -7.25 3.43
N LEU A 51 -0.47 -7.18 2.11
CA LEU A 51 -0.68 -5.95 1.37
C LEU A 51 -2.09 -5.92 0.79
N ILE A 52 -2.78 -4.78 0.92
CA ILE A 52 -4.04 -4.55 0.20
C ILE A 52 -3.79 -3.61 -0.97
N CYS A 53 -4.29 -4.01 -2.15
CA CYS A 53 -4.20 -3.24 -3.38
C CYS A 53 -5.45 -2.37 -3.52
N LEU A 54 -5.29 -1.06 -3.43
CA LEU A 54 -6.37 -0.09 -3.59
C LEU A 54 -6.09 0.84 -4.79
N ASP A 55 -7.07 1.64 -5.14
CA ASP A 55 -6.94 2.65 -6.19
C ASP A 55 -7.74 3.88 -5.75
N GLU A 56 -7.14 4.69 -4.89
CA GLU A 56 -7.77 5.86 -4.29
C GLU A 56 -6.93 7.10 -4.56
N TYR A 57 -7.56 8.16 -5.10
CA TYR A 57 -6.84 9.41 -5.34
C TYR A 57 -6.27 9.98 -4.04
N ALA A 58 -7.09 10.01 -2.99
CA ALA A 58 -6.69 10.51 -1.67
C ALA A 58 -7.29 9.62 -0.59
N LEU A 59 -6.51 8.63 -0.15
CA LEU A 59 -6.98 7.69 0.88
C LEU A 59 -7.04 8.40 2.23
N GLY A 60 -8.23 8.46 2.81
CA GLY A 60 -8.45 9.11 4.11
C GLY A 60 -8.46 8.13 5.28
N GLU A 61 -8.55 8.69 6.47
CA GLU A 61 -8.53 7.92 7.73
C GLU A 61 -9.67 6.91 7.81
N ALA A 62 -10.88 7.29 7.37
CA ALA A 62 -12.03 6.39 7.38
C ALA A 62 -11.79 5.14 6.55
N ALA A 63 -11.11 5.29 5.40
CA ALA A 63 -10.77 4.15 4.55
C ALA A 63 -9.76 3.23 5.23
N VAL A 64 -8.80 3.77 5.97
CA VAL A 64 -7.87 2.95 6.75
C VAL A 64 -8.61 2.11 7.79
N HIS A 65 -9.56 2.71 8.50
CA HIS A 65 -10.38 1.97 9.48
C HIS A 65 -11.20 0.87 8.81
N ARG A 66 -11.75 1.15 7.63
CA ARG A 66 -12.48 0.14 6.87
C ARG A 66 -11.59 -1.03 6.45
N VAL A 67 -10.38 -0.74 5.97
CA VAL A 67 -9.40 -1.80 5.64
C VAL A 67 -9.15 -2.70 6.83
N LEU A 68 -8.85 -2.10 7.99
CA LEU A 68 -8.50 -2.87 9.19
C LEU A 68 -9.67 -3.65 9.76
N LYS A 69 -10.90 -3.17 9.53
CA LYS A 69 -12.10 -3.90 9.93
C LYS A 69 -12.32 -5.12 9.05
N GLU A 70 -12.16 -4.99 7.74
CA GLU A 70 -12.37 -6.09 6.78
C GLU A 70 -11.19 -7.06 6.75
N PHE A 71 -9.96 -6.53 6.88
CA PHE A 71 -8.73 -7.30 6.75
C PHE A 71 -7.77 -6.94 7.90
N PRO A 72 -8.03 -7.46 9.11
CA PRO A 72 -7.28 -7.03 10.32
C PRO A 72 -5.78 -7.32 10.28
N THR A 73 -5.32 -8.23 9.43
CA THR A 73 -3.91 -8.60 9.35
C THR A 73 -3.11 -7.75 8.36
N VAL A 74 -3.76 -6.87 7.60
CA VAL A 74 -3.08 -5.98 6.65
C VAL A 74 -2.07 -5.10 7.38
N ASN A 75 -0.84 -5.10 6.90
CA ASN A 75 0.22 -4.23 7.41
C ASN A 75 0.85 -3.35 6.33
N TYR A 76 0.29 -3.35 5.12
CA TYR A 76 0.83 -2.59 4.00
C TYR A 76 -0.32 -2.19 3.06
N ILE A 77 -0.51 -0.89 2.87
CA ILE A 77 -1.61 -0.37 2.04
C ILE A 77 -1.01 0.33 0.81
N SER A 78 -1.36 -0.15 -0.38
CA SER A 78 -1.03 0.50 -1.65
C SER A 78 -2.23 1.31 -2.11
N VAL A 79 -2.07 2.62 -2.27
CA VAL A 79 -3.18 3.49 -2.68
C VAL A 79 -3.35 3.58 -4.19
N GLY A 80 -2.43 3.02 -4.97
CA GLY A 80 -2.50 3.03 -6.43
C GLY A 80 -1.27 3.64 -7.08
N GLY A 81 -1.46 4.33 -8.20
CA GLY A 81 -0.38 4.87 -9.02
C GLY A 81 0.28 6.13 -8.47
N ASN A 82 1.16 6.72 -9.29
CA ASN A 82 1.93 7.92 -8.91
C ASN A 82 1.06 9.16 -8.67
N TRP A 83 -0.13 9.21 -9.27
CA TRP A 83 -1.06 10.33 -9.11
C TRP A 83 -1.93 10.18 -7.86
N ASN A 84 -1.85 9.04 -7.20
CA ASN A 84 -2.61 8.73 -6.01
C ASN A 84 -1.79 9.09 -4.77
N GLY A 85 -2.49 9.33 -3.67
CA GLY A 85 -1.85 9.64 -2.41
C GLY A 85 -2.80 9.39 -1.25
N TYR A 86 -2.52 10.04 -0.14
CA TYR A 86 -3.26 9.83 1.10
C TYR A 86 -3.30 11.13 1.90
N THR A 87 -4.23 11.20 2.83
CA THR A 87 -4.29 12.34 3.73
C THR A 87 -3.19 12.22 4.80
N GLU A 88 -2.83 13.35 5.39
CA GLU A 88 -1.88 13.36 6.49
C GLU A 88 -2.41 12.55 7.68
N GLU A 89 -3.69 12.66 7.97
CA GLU A 89 -4.34 11.92 9.06
C GLU A 89 -4.25 10.42 8.85
N ALA A 90 -4.49 9.96 7.61
CA ALA A 90 -4.36 8.55 7.27
C ALA A 90 -2.92 8.06 7.48
N LYS A 91 -1.93 8.86 7.06
CA LYS A 91 -0.52 8.51 7.21
C LYS A 91 -0.13 8.42 8.70
N GLN A 92 -0.55 9.38 9.49
CA GLN A 92 -0.26 9.38 10.93
C GLN A 92 -0.89 8.17 11.63
N LEU A 93 -2.13 7.83 11.27
CA LEU A 93 -2.79 6.63 11.80
C LEU A 93 -2.00 5.37 11.48
N CYS A 94 -1.59 5.21 10.22
CA CYS A 94 -0.81 4.04 9.78
C CYS A 94 0.54 3.98 10.48
N LEU A 95 1.24 5.10 10.61
CA LEU A 95 2.52 5.16 11.34
C LEU A 95 2.34 4.72 12.79
N SER A 96 1.26 5.14 13.45
CA SER A 96 1.00 4.76 14.84
C SER A 96 0.76 3.26 15.02
N LYS A 97 0.39 2.55 13.94
CA LYS A 97 0.09 1.11 13.96
C LYS A 97 1.17 0.28 13.25
N ASN A 98 2.26 0.89 12.84
CA ASN A 98 3.33 0.23 12.07
C ASN A 98 2.79 -0.39 10.76
N ILE A 99 1.90 0.31 10.11
CA ILE A 99 1.33 -0.08 8.81
C ILE A 99 1.94 0.80 7.73
N GLY A 100 2.46 0.18 6.66
CA GLY A 100 2.92 0.91 5.48
C GLY A 100 1.73 1.51 4.72
N LEU A 101 1.87 2.77 4.29
CA LEU A 101 0.86 3.45 3.47
C LEU A 101 1.60 4.21 2.37
N PHE A 102 1.46 3.75 1.12
CA PHE A 102 2.31 4.21 0.02
C PHE A 102 1.56 4.28 -1.30
N ASN A 103 2.01 5.20 -2.17
CA ASN A 103 1.67 5.16 -3.58
C ASN A 103 2.74 4.35 -4.34
N SER A 104 2.62 4.26 -5.67
CA SER A 104 3.52 3.41 -6.47
C SER A 104 4.97 3.92 -6.45
N SER A 105 5.21 5.21 -6.29
CA SER A 105 6.58 5.75 -6.28
C SER A 105 7.34 5.44 -5.00
N GLU A 106 6.63 5.15 -3.92
CA GLU A 106 7.20 4.83 -2.61
C GLU A 106 7.31 3.33 -2.35
N LEU A 107 6.42 2.56 -2.94
CA LEU A 107 6.11 1.19 -2.55
C LEU A 107 7.32 0.25 -2.60
N THR A 108 8.05 0.26 -3.70
CA THR A 108 9.17 -0.69 -3.90
C THR A 108 10.36 -0.35 -3.02
N GLY A 109 10.61 0.95 -2.79
CA GLY A 109 11.68 1.39 -1.88
C GLY A 109 11.42 0.97 -0.44
N ALA A 110 10.17 1.04 0.00
CA ALA A 110 9.78 0.64 1.35
C ALA A 110 10.02 -0.84 1.61
N LEU A 111 9.88 -1.69 0.59
CA LEU A 111 10.08 -3.14 0.75
C LEU A 111 11.51 -3.53 1.08
N TRP A 112 12.48 -2.62 0.93
CA TRP A 112 13.88 -2.85 1.29
C TRP A 112 14.19 -2.47 2.75
N LYS A 113 13.26 -1.83 3.47
CA LYS A 113 13.52 -1.28 4.79
C LYS A 113 12.99 -2.19 5.89
N ASP A 114 13.73 -2.35 6.98
CA ASP A 114 13.28 -3.14 8.13
C ASP A 114 12.02 -2.54 8.72
N GLU A 115 12.03 -1.22 9.01
CA GLU A 115 10.86 -0.48 9.46
C GLU A 115 10.15 0.14 8.25
N PHE A 116 9.63 -0.72 7.37
CA PHE A 116 9.06 -0.28 6.09
C PHE A 116 7.95 0.78 6.25
N TRP A 117 7.18 0.70 7.32
CA TRP A 117 6.07 1.65 7.58
C TRP A 117 6.55 3.09 7.73
N ALA A 118 7.79 3.30 8.16
CA ALA A 118 8.38 4.61 8.37
C ALA A 118 9.10 5.16 7.13
N TYR A 119 9.16 4.38 6.04
CA TYR A 119 9.83 4.81 4.82
C TYR A 119 9.20 6.08 4.24
N HIS A 120 10.03 6.97 3.73
CA HIS A 120 9.59 8.14 2.98
C HIS A 120 10.65 8.49 1.94
N GLN A 121 10.21 9.14 0.86
CA GLN A 121 11.12 9.69 -0.13
C GLN A 121 11.68 11.01 0.40
N ARG A 122 12.77 11.47 -0.20
CA ARG A 122 13.41 12.72 0.16
C ARG A 122 13.58 13.60 -1.06
N ASP A 123 13.52 14.93 -0.85
CA ASP A 123 13.86 15.89 -1.90
C ASP A 123 15.38 16.02 -2.02
N LYS A 124 15.84 16.89 -2.93
CA LYS A 124 17.29 17.12 -3.16
C LYS A 124 18.02 17.66 -1.94
N ASP A 125 17.29 18.26 -1.01
CA ASP A 125 17.87 18.82 0.24
C ASP A 125 17.76 17.85 1.41
N GLY A 126 17.29 16.63 1.16
CA GLY A 126 17.18 15.58 2.17
C GLY A 126 15.92 15.65 3.03
N ASN A 127 14.99 16.54 2.73
CA ASN A 127 13.75 16.67 3.49
C ASN A 127 12.73 15.60 3.06
N PRO A 128 11.98 15.05 4.02
CA PRO A 128 10.93 14.07 3.66
C PRO A 128 9.87 14.68 2.74
N ILE A 129 9.46 13.91 1.73
CA ILE A 129 8.34 14.27 0.86
C ILE A 129 7.31 13.16 0.88
N TYR A 130 6.06 13.55 1.03
CA TYR A 130 4.93 12.62 1.05
C TYR A 130 3.91 13.04 0.01
N PRO A 131 3.27 12.11 -0.71
CA PRO A 131 2.22 12.43 -1.67
C PRO A 131 0.89 12.71 -0.95
N TYR A 132 0.90 13.71 -0.07
CA TYR A 132 -0.31 14.11 0.63
C TYR A 132 -1.33 14.71 -0.32
N LYS A 133 -2.59 14.30 -0.14
CA LYS A 133 -3.73 14.78 -0.89
C LYS A 133 -4.84 15.16 0.08
N LYS A 134 -5.72 16.06 -0.36
CA LYS A 134 -6.96 16.34 0.37
C LYS A 134 -8.06 15.48 -0.21
N GLU A 135 -8.90 14.93 0.66
CA GLU A 135 -10.08 14.22 0.20
C GLU A 135 -10.97 15.15 -0.61
N ARG A 136 -11.54 14.62 -1.69
CA ARG A 136 -12.48 15.40 -2.48
C ARG A 136 -13.78 15.57 -1.72
N ALA A 137 -14.35 16.76 -1.77
CA ALA A 137 -15.68 16.99 -1.24
C ALA A 137 -16.69 16.13 -2.01
N ALA A 138 -17.60 15.52 -1.28
CA ALA A 138 -18.67 14.72 -1.87
C ALA A 138 -19.66 15.59 -2.63
#